data_57700cd2b7dcdf4b75ce22a927653649
#
_entry.id   57700cd2b7dcdf4b75ce22a927653649
#
_cell.length_a   1.000
_cell.length_b   1.000
_cell.length_c   1.000
_cell.angle_alpha   90.00
_cell.angle_beta   90.00
_cell.angle_gamma   90.00
#
_symmetry.space_group_name_H-M   'P 1'
#
loop_
_entity.id
_entity.type
_entity.pdbx_description
1 polymer ?
#
loop_
_entity_poly.entity_id
_entity_poly.type
_entity_poly.pdbx_seq_one_letter_code
_entity_poly.pdbx_strand_id
1 'polypeptide(L)'
;RGIERPDFVYVIGDAYVDHPSFGPAIIGRVLESHGYAVAILSQPDWKNPASIQVYGEPRLAFLVSSGNMDSMVNHYTVSRKRRKTDSYTPGGLMGKRPDRADIVYSNLIRSVYRHTPIILGGIEASLRRLAHYDYWSDSFKRSLLLDSGADLISYGMGERSIVEIADALASGIAIRDLTFVDGTVYKSTRREDIYDAIFLPDYESMRADKRLYAQSFALQQKNADPVRGKRLAEAYSDHTFIVQNPPSRPLTQEEMDEVYGLPYQRAVHPSCLEKGEVPAFSEVKFSLTSCRGCFGACSFCALTFHQGRIIQARSQKSLMEEARQMIQEPDFKGYIHDVGGPTADFRHPACEKQLRSGACPERQCLFPRPCPNLKADHGEYIRLLRKLRTLPGVKKVFIRSGIRFDYVLADPRADEFIKELCEHHVSGQLKVAPEHVSDRVLSRMGKPSRSVYEAFCRKYKSMNERLGKKQYLVPYLMSSHPGSTLKEAVELAEYCRDLGYMPEQVQDFYPTPSTLSTCMYYTGLDPRTMEPVYVPKNPHEKAMQRALIQYRDPKNRELVREALEKSGRTDLIGYGPRCLIPPPAGEKRDSGHRTERSEKNRRAGGTAFEKSVKKKKTIRNIHKKKQ
;
A
#
# COMPACT_ATOMS: atom_id res chain seq x y z
N ARG A 1 -35.11 -2.83 -12.13
CA ARG A 1 -35.29 -1.48 -12.70
C ARG A 1 -35.83 -1.46 -14.13
N GLY A 2 -35.95 -2.60 -14.81
CA GLY A 2 -36.48 -2.69 -16.18
C GLY A 2 -35.58 -2.01 -17.24
N ILE A 3 -34.25 -1.94 -16.98
CA ILE A 3 -33.27 -1.35 -17.90
C ILE A 3 -32.91 -2.40 -18.93
N GLU A 4 -33.21 -2.15 -20.19
CA GLU A 4 -32.90 -3.07 -21.31
C GLU A 4 -31.42 -2.97 -21.71
N ARG A 5 -30.81 -1.79 -21.67
CA ARG A 5 -29.42 -1.54 -22.04
C ARG A 5 -28.73 -0.63 -21.02
N PRO A 6 -27.69 -1.10 -20.31
CA PRO A 6 -26.98 -0.27 -19.36
C PRO A 6 -26.15 0.84 -20.08
N ASP A 7 -25.93 1.95 -19.38
CA ASP A 7 -25.01 2.99 -19.87
C ASP A 7 -23.58 2.51 -19.82
N PHE A 8 -23.22 1.83 -18.73
CA PHE A 8 -21.90 1.26 -18.53
C PHE A 8 -21.99 -0.22 -18.14
N VAL A 9 -21.08 -1.01 -18.68
CA VAL A 9 -20.78 -2.36 -18.17
C VAL A 9 -19.41 -2.28 -17.50
N TYR A 10 -19.37 -2.50 -16.19
CA TYR A 10 -18.16 -2.43 -15.39
C TYR A 10 -17.59 -3.83 -15.15
N VAL A 11 -16.52 -4.18 -15.83
CA VAL A 11 -15.78 -5.43 -15.72
C VAL A 11 -14.74 -5.32 -14.61
N ILE A 12 -14.82 -6.19 -13.61
CA ILE A 12 -13.93 -6.13 -12.44
C ILE A 12 -13.26 -7.47 -12.16
N GLY A 13 -12.00 -7.41 -11.72
CA GLY A 13 -11.21 -8.58 -11.36
C GLY A 13 -11.51 -9.16 -9.98
N ASP A 14 -12.22 -8.40 -9.12
CA ASP A 14 -12.63 -8.83 -7.78
C ASP A 14 -14.05 -9.39 -7.80
N ALA A 15 -14.43 -10.15 -6.76
CA ALA A 15 -15.83 -10.34 -6.41
C ALA A 15 -16.48 -8.98 -6.13
N TYR A 16 -17.75 -8.81 -6.53
CA TYR A 16 -18.43 -7.55 -6.24
C TYR A 16 -18.86 -7.48 -4.78
N VAL A 17 -18.31 -6.51 -4.10
CA VAL A 17 -18.63 -6.13 -2.72
C VAL A 17 -19.13 -4.69 -2.73
N ASP A 18 -20.38 -4.48 -2.42
CA ASP A 18 -20.98 -3.15 -2.35
C ASP A 18 -20.65 -2.48 -1.01
N HIS A 19 -19.44 -1.97 -0.91
CA HIS A 19 -18.88 -1.37 0.30
C HIS A 19 -17.94 -0.21 -0.04
N PRO A 20 -17.92 0.90 0.72
CA PRO A 20 -17.12 2.08 0.42
C PRO A 20 -15.59 1.89 0.57
N SER A 21 -15.12 0.70 0.90
CA SER A 21 -13.70 0.31 0.81
C SER A 21 -13.33 -0.35 -0.52
N PHE A 22 -14.28 -0.51 -1.46
CA PHE A 22 -14.06 -1.12 -2.76
C PHE A 22 -14.27 -0.09 -3.86
N GLY A 23 -13.23 0.16 -4.66
CA GLY A 23 -13.26 1.13 -5.75
C GLY A 23 -14.42 0.91 -6.74
N PRO A 24 -14.68 -0.32 -7.20
CA PRO A 24 -15.82 -0.59 -8.10
C PRO A 24 -17.19 -0.22 -7.51
N ALA A 25 -17.38 -0.43 -6.22
CA ALA A 25 -18.63 -0.01 -5.56
C ALA A 25 -18.76 1.52 -5.53
N ILE A 26 -17.67 2.22 -5.20
CA ILE A 26 -17.66 3.69 -5.19
C ILE A 26 -18.01 4.24 -6.57
N ILE A 27 -17.30 3.83 -7.60
CA ILE A 27 -17.50 4.32 -8.97
C ILE A 27 -18.90 3.96 -9.49
N GLY A 28 -19.38 2.74 -9.22
CA GLY A 28 -20.74 2.32 -9.60
C GLY A 28 -21.81 3.18 -8.92
N ARG A 29 -21.69 3.41 -7.61
CA ARG A 29 -22.64 4.22 -6.84
C ARG A 29 -22.59 5.71 -7.21
N VAL A 30 -21.40 6.24 -7.49
CA VAL A 30 -21.25 7.62 -7.99
C VAL A 30 -21.96 7.79 -9.33
N LEU A 31 -21.73 6.89 -10.30
CA LEU A 31 -22.44 6.94 -11.58
C LEU A 31 -23.96 6.81 -11.41
N GLU A 32 -24.44 5.89 -10.55
CA GLU A 32 -25.86 5.75 -10.25
C GLU A 32 -26.48 7.03 -9.64
N SER A 33 -25.76 7.71 -8.76
CA SER A 33 -26.24 8.97 -8.16
C SER A 33 -26.38 10.11 -9.18
N HIS A 34 -25.65 10.00 -10.31
CA HIS A 34 -25.76 10.93 -11.45
C HIS A 34 -26.72 10.44 -12.54
N GLY A 35 -27.52 9.40 -12.25
CA GLY A 35 -28.56 8.91 -13.16
C GLY A 35 -28.13 7.90 -14.20
N TYR A 36 -26.88 7.45 -14.18
CA TYR A 36 -26.38 6.44 -15.13
C TYR A 36 -26.70 5.01 -14.67
N ALA A 37 -27.05 4.17 -15.64
CA ALA A 37 -27.29 2.74 -15.42
C ALA A 37 -25.98 1.96 -15.52
N VAL A 38 -25.56 1.32 -14.44
CA VAL A 38 -24.32 0.56 -14.37
C VAL A 38 -24.60 -0.92 -14.13
N ALA A 39 -24.14 -1.78 -15.02
CA ALA A 39 -24.14 -3.23 -14.82
C ALA A 39 -22.73 -3.69 -14.40
N ILE A 40 -22.64 -4.43 -13.29
CA ILE A 40 -21.34 -4.91 -12.76
C ILE A 40 -21.11 -6.35 -13.23
N LEU A 41 -20.05 -6.59 -13.97
CA LEU A 41 -19.60 -7.91 -14.43
C LEU A 41 -18.35 -8.33 -13.63
N SER A 42 -18.60 -9.08 -12.55
CA SER A 42 -17.60 -9.52 -11.61
C SER A 42 -16.92 -10.80 -12.06
N GLN A 43 -15.60 -10.79 -12.19
CA GLN A 43 -14.76 -11.95 -12.51
C GLN A 43 -15.31 -12.80 -13.69
N PRO A 44 -15.57 -12.20 -14.88
CA PRO A 44 -15.98 -12.99 -16.04
C PRO A 44 -14.91 -14.05 -16.37
N ASP A 45 -15.35 -15.14 -16.98
CA ASP A 45 -14.43 -16.17 -17.46
C ASP A 45 -13.58 -15.60 -18.62
N TRP A 46 -12.39 -15.14 -18.30
CA TRP A 46 -11.48 -14.52 -19.24
C TRP A 46 -10.99 -15.43 -20.38
N LYS A 47 -11.31 -16.72 -20.32
CA LYS A 47 -11.05 -17.70 -21.39
C LYS A 47 -12.21 -17.87 -22.34
N ASN A 48 -13.39 -17.33 -21.99
CA ASN A 48 -14.62 -17.49 -22.76
C ASN A 48 -15.17 -16.12 -23.20
N PRO A 49 -15.10 -15.75 -24.49
CA PRO A 49 -15.64 -14.48 -24.98
C PRO A 49 -17.14 -14.27 -24.71
N ALA A 50 -17.93 -15.33 -24.60
CA ALA A 50 -19.35 -15.20 -24.26
C ALA A 50 -19.59 -14.63 -22.87
N SER A 51 -18.62 -14.73 -21.96
CA SER A 51 -18.73 -14.18 -20.60
C SER A 51 -18.85 -12.66 -20.55
N ILE A 52 -18.37 -11.95 -21.58
CA ILE A 52 -18.46 -10.49 -21.69
C ILE A 52 -19.83 -10.03 -22.24
N GLN A 53 -20.61 -10.94 -22.83
CA GLN A 53 -21.87 -10.60 -23.49
C GLN A 53 -23.10 -10.63 -22.57
N VAL A 54 -22.91 -10.97 -21.29
CA VAL A 54 -23.99 -11.18 -20.31
C VAL A 54 -24.99 -10.01 -20.23
N TYR A 55 -24.50 -8.77 -20.34
CA TYR A 55 -25.34 -7.57 -20.30
C TYR A 55 -25.46 -6.87 -21.66
N GLY A 56 -24.96 -7.50 -22.73
CA GLY A 56 -24.92 -6.89 -24.06
C GLY A 56 -23.92 -5.72 -24.16
N GLU A 57 -24.02 -4.97 -25.24
CA GLU A 57 -23.21 -3.79 -25.49
C GLU A 57 -23.72 -2.59 -24.69
N PRO A 58 -22.90 -1.92 -23.85
CA PRO A 58 -23.33 -0.73 -23.14
C PRO A 58 -23.64 0.43 -24.10
N ARG A 59 -24.44 1.38 -23.62
CA ARG A 59 -24.79 2.57 -24.39
C ARG A 59 -23.59 3.53 -24.56
N LEU A 60 -22.75 3.67 -23.52
CA LEU A 60 -21.65 4.61 -23.48
C LEU A 60 -20.28 3.94 -23.53
N ALA A 61 -19.95 3.08 -22.57
CA ALA A 61 -18.62 2.48 -22.50
C ALA A 61 -18.58 1.22 -21.61
N PHE A 62 -17.56 0.38 -21.84
CA PHE A 62 -17.06 -0.55 -20.85
C PHE A 62 -16.11 0.15 -19.89
N LEU A 63 -16.28 -0.06 -18.59
CA LEU A 63 -15.30 0.27 -17.55
C LEU A 63 -14.54 -1.01 -17.19
N VAL A 64 -13.23 -0.91 -16.99
CA VAL A 64 -12.40 -2.08 -16.64
C VAL A 64 -11.48 -1.74 -15.48
N SER A 65 -11.41 -2.64 -14.50
CA SER A 65 -10.48 -2.54 -13.38
C SER A 65 -10.02 -3.93 -12.93
N SER A 66 -8.75 -4.05 -12.60
CA SER A 66 -8.21 -5.25 -11.97
C SER A 66 -8.81 -5.56 -10.59
N GLY A 67 -9.48 -4.58 -9.96
CA GLY A 67 -10.03 -4.62 -8.61
C GLY A 67 -9.23 -3.74 -7.63
N ASN A 68 -9.33 -4.06 -6.34
CA ASN A 68 -8.67 -3.29 -5.28
C ASN A 68 -7.13 -3.43 -5.25
N MET A 69 -6.60 -4.41 -5.95
CA MET A 69 -5.16 -4.67 -6.05
C MET A 69 -4.72 -4.77 -7.51
N ASP A 70 -3.47 -4.37 -7.78
CA ASP A 70 -2.79 -4.75 -9.01
C ASP A 70 -2.76 -6.28 -9.13
N SER A 71 -3.15 -6.83 -10.28
CA SER A 71 -3.32 -8.27 -10.47
C SER A 71 -2.01 -9.05 -10.24
N MET A 72 -0.88 -8.50 -10.68
CA MET A 72 0.42 -9.15 -10.51
C MET A 72 0.88 -9.11 -9.05
N VAL A 73 0.67 -7.99 -8.33
CA VAL A 73 0.95 -7.87 -6.90
C VAL A 73 0.10 -8.83 -6.09
N ASN A 74 -1.17 -9.00 -6.47
CA ASN A 74 -2.08 -9.93 -5.80
C ASN A 74 -1.72 -11.40 -6.04
N HIS A 75 -1.28 -11.74 -7.26
CA HIS A 75 -1.04 -13.14 -7.63
C HIS A 75 0.33 -13.68 -7.24
N TYR A 76 1.35 -12.83 -7.12
CA TYR A 76 2.72 -13.28 -6.95
C TYR A 76 3.36 -12.72 -5.68
N THR A 77 4.30 -13.47 -5.13
CA THR A 77 5.22 -13.00 -4.10
C THR A 77 6.38 -12.24 -4.73
N VAL A 78 7.20 -11.58 -3.91
CA VAL A 78 8.45 -10.93 -4.39
C VAL A 78 9.42 -11.93 -5.05
N SER A 79 9.40 -13.19 -4.61
CA SER A 79 10.20 -14.26 -5.26
C SER A 79 9.53 -14.82 -6.53
N ARG A 80 8.56 -14.12 -7.10
CA ARG A 80 7.79 -14.48 -8.30
C ARG A 80 7.05 -15.83 -8.20
N LYS A 81 6.84 -16.34 -6.99
CA LYS A 81 6.05 -17.54 -6.74
C LYS A 81 4.56 -17.18 -6.69
N ARG A 82 3.73 -17.94 -7.41
CA ARG A 82 2.28 -17.75 -7.39
C ARG A 82 1.73 -17.99 -5.98
N ARG A 83 0.86 -17.10 -5.51
CA ARG A 83 0.17 -17.26 -4.24
C ARG A 83 -0.88 -18.37 -4.35
N LYS A 84 -1.23 -18.95 -3.20
CA LYS A 84 -2.22 -20.04 -3.14
C LYS A 84 -3.65 -19.53 -3.00
N THR A 85 -3.83 -18.29 -2.57
CA THR A 85 -5.13 -17.68 -2.28
C THR A 85 -5.21 -16.27 -2.83
N ASP A 86 -6.41 -15.89 -3.30
CA ASP A 86 -6.80 -14.53 -3.66
C ASP A 86 -7.88 -14.06 -2.69
N SER A 87 -7.55 -13.11 -1.82
CA SER A 87 -8.47 -12.62 -0.79
C SER A 87 -9.68 -11.86 -1.33
N TYR A 88 -9.65 -11.46 -2.59
CA TYR A 88 -10.74 -10.74 -3.26
C TYR A 88 -11.65 -11.64 -4.10
N THR A 89 -11.43 -12.95 -4.04
CA THR A 89 -12.24 -13.94 -4.74
C THR A 89 -13.05 -14.77 -3.75
N PRO A 90 -14.30 -15.16 -4.07
CA PRO A 90 -15.10 -16.03 -3.23
C PRO A 90 -14.37 -17.33 -2.87
N GLY A 91 -14.39 -17.70 -1.60
CA GLY A 91 -13.63 -18.85 -1.08
C GLY A 91 -12.12 -18.70 -1.12
N GLY A 92 -11.60 -17.52 -1.44
CA GLY A 92 -10.15 -17.28 -1.57
C GLY A 92 -9.53 -18.00 -2.78
N LEU A 93 -10.31 -18.37 -3.79
CA LEU A 93 -9.89 -19.19 -4.92
C LEU A 93 -8.95 -18.41 -5.86
N MET A 94 -7.76 -18.95 -6.08
CA MET A 94 -6.79 -18.38 -7.03
C MET A 94 -7.16 -18.75 -8.49
N GLY A 95 -6.94 -17.79 -9.43
CA GLY A 95 -7.06 -18.02 -10.88
C GLY A 95 -8.40 -17.59 -11.49
N LYS A 96 -9.30 -16.99 -10.72
CA LYS A 96 -10.52 -16.35 -11.26
C LYS A 96 -10.19 -15.04 -11.97
N ARG A 97 -9.32 -14.23 -11.39
CA ARG A 97 -8.74 -13.06 -12.03
C ARG A 97 -7.58 -13.47 -12.93
N PRO A 98 -7.44 -12.95 -14.15
CA PRO A 98 -6.26 -13.16 -14.98
C PRO A 98 -5.05 -12.37 -14.48
N ASP A 99 -3.85 -12.78 -14.86
CA ASP A 99 -2.66 -11.96 -14.77
C ASP A 99 -2.79 -10.77 -15.73
N ARG A 100 -2.36 -9.57 -15.33
CA ARG A 100 -2.52 -8.33 -16.11
C ARG A 100 -3.98 -8.11 -16.51
N ALA A 101 -4.85 -8.09 -15.51
CA ALA A 101 -6.29 -8.14 -15.67
C ALA A 101 -6.84 -7.07 -16.61
N ASP A 102 -6.34 -5.83 -16.52
CA ASP A 102 -6.79 -4.73 -17.36
C ASP A 102 -6.52 -5.01 -18.85
N ILE A 103 -5.36 -5.61 -19.19
CA ILE A 103 -5.05 -6.01 -20.58
C ILE A 103 -5.96 -7.14 -21.04
N VAL A 104 -6.06 -8.20 -20.23
CA VAL A 104 -6.79 -9.39 -20.63
C VAL A 104 -8.28 -9.11 -20.81
N TYR A 105 -8.90 -8.39 -19.88
CA TYR A 105 -10.31 -8.02 -20.00
C TYR A 105 -10.58 -7.07 -21.17
N SER A 106 -9.72 -6.09 -21.40
CA SER A 106 -9.87 -5.18 -22.53
C SER A 106 -9.77 -5.91 -23.87
N ASN A 107 -8.79 -6.80 -24.01
CA ASN A 107 -8.65 -7.62 -25.22
C ASN A 107 -9.85 -8.56 -25.41
N LEU A 108 -10.38 -9.11 -24.32
CA LEU A 108 -11.59 -9.94 -24.37
C LEU A 108 -12.80 -9.12 -24.85
N ILE A 109 -12.99 -7.88 -24.34
CA ILE A 109 -14.03 -6.97 -24.81
C ILE A 109 -13.83 -6.64 -26.29
N ARG A 110 -12.61 -6.30 -26.71
CA ARG A 110 -12.30 -5.97 -28.12
C ARG A 110 -12.56 -7.13 -29.09
N SER A 111 -12.41 -8.37 -28.65
CA SER A 111 -12.70 -9.54 -29.47
C SER A 111 -14.18 -9.66 -29.85
N VAL A 112 -15.07 -9.08 -29.05
CA VAL A 112 -16.53 -9.10 -29.20
C VAL A 112 -17.04 -7.74 -29.70
N TYR A 113 -16.65 -6.65 -29.04
CA TYR A 113 -17.12 -5.29 -29.25
C TYR A 113 -15.97 -4.41 -29.76
N ARG A 114 -15.78 -4.36 -31.09
CA ARG A 114 -14.62 -3.73 -31.72
C ARG A 114 -14.53 -2.22 -31.51
N HIS A 115 -15.67 -1.54 -31.47
CA HIS A 115 -15.74 -0.07 -31.52
C HIS A 115 -16.29 0.57 -30.26
N THR A 116 -16.81 -0.21 -29.32
CA THR A 116 -17.35 0.29 -28.06
C THR A 116 -16.22 0.86 -27.20
N PRO A 117 -16.35 2.07 -26.65
CA PRO A 117 -15.34 2.66 -25.80
C PRO A 117 -14.97 1.78 -24.59
N ILE A 118 -13.67 1.72 -24.27
CA ILE A 118 -13.13 1.02 -23.10
C ILE A 118 -12.34 2.02 -22.26
N ILE A 119 -12.73 2.17 -21.01
CA ILE A 119 -12.10 3.06 -20.03
C ILE A 119 -11.50 2.23 -18.92
N LEU A 120 -10.18 2.33 -18.72
CA LEU A 120 -9.48 1.66 -17.64
C LEU A 120 -9.48 2.53 -16.39
N GLY A 121 -9.57 1.88 -15.22
CA GLY A 121 -9.47 2.57 -13.94
C GLY A 121 -8.85 1.69 -12.84
N GLY A 122 -8.76 2.25 -11.65
CA GLY A 122 -8.19 1.58 -10.49
C GLY A 122 -6.67 1.61 -10.41
N ILE A 123 -6.11 0.83 -9.47
CA ILE A 123 -4.69 0.93 -9.13
C ILE A 123 -3.78 0.38 -10.22
N GLU A 124 -4.13 -0.71 -10.89
CA GLU A 124 -3.32 -1.31 -11.96
C GLU A 124 -3.14 -0.32 -13.12
N ALA A 125 -4.26 0.27 -13.58
CA ALA A 125 -4.23 1.30 -14.63
C ALA A 125 -3.44 2.55 -14.19
N SER A 126 -3.63 3.02 -12.96
CA SER A 126 -2.92 4.17 -12.42
C SER A 126 -1.41 3.98 -12.40
N LEU A 127 -0.93 2.79 -12.02
CA LEU A 127 0.50 2.51 -11.87
C LEU A 127 1.20 2.21 -13.21
N ARG A 128 0.44 1.89 -14.27
CA ARG A 128 0.98 1.49 -15.58
C ARG A 128 0.60 2.45 -16.71
N ARG A 129 0.14 3.66 -16.36
CA ARG A 129 -0.40 4.64 -17.31
C ARG A 129 0.61 5.24 -18.28
N LEU A 130 1.89 5.28 -17.91
CA LEU A 130 3.02 5.67 -18.76
C LEU A 130 4.00 4.49 -18.89
N ALA A 131 5.10 4.67 -19.62
CA ALA A 131 6.16 3.67 -19.70
C ALA A 131 6.71 3.36 -18.31
N HIS A 132 6.90 2.08 -18.03
CA HIS A 132 7.26 1.62 -16.69
C HIS A 132 8.07 0.33 -16.71
N TYR A 133 8.85 0.11 -15.64
CA TYR A 133 9.49 -1.18 -15.40
C TYR A 133 8.49 -2.18 -14.80
N ASP A 134 8.39 -3.34 -15.43
CA ASP A 134 7.59 -4.48 -14.95
C ASP A 134 8.50 -5.53 -14.31
N TYR A 135 8.35 -5.68 -13.00
CA TYR A 135 9.20 -6.57 -12.20
C TYR A 135 9.09 -8.04 -12.59
N TRP A 136 7.88 -8.52 -12.93
CA TRP A 136 7.61 -9.93 -13.19
C TRP A 136 8.20 -10.42 -14.51
N SER A 137 8.15 -9.60 -15.55
CA SER A 137 8.80 -9.87 -16.85
C SER A 137 10.24 -9.35 -16.93
N ASP A 138 10.71 -8.63 -15.88
CA ASP A 138 12.03 -7.97 -15.84
C ASP A 138 12.30 -7.13 -17.09
N SER A 139 11.31 -6.38 -17.52
CA SER A 139 11.40 -5.61 -18.76
C SER A 139 10.73 -4.24 -18.65
N PHE A 140 11.19 -3.32 -19.48
CA PHE A 140 10.59 -2.00 -19.65
C PHE A 140 9.38 -2.12 -20.57
N LYS A 141 8.21 -1.67 -20.11
CA LYS A 141 6.93 -1.80 -20.79
C LYS A 141 6.41 -0.44 -21.27
N ARG A 142 5.61 -0.46 -22.32
CA ARG A 142 4.86 0.69 -22.80
C ARG A 142 3.73 1.05 -21.83
N SER A 143 3.08 2.17 -22.08
CA SER A 143 1.83 2.51 -21.41
C SER A 143 0.80 1.38 -21.54
N LEU A 144 0.10 1.10 -20.44
CA LEU A 144 -1.02 0.15 -20.41
C LEU A 144 -2.09 0.49 -21.46
N LEU A 145 -2.30 1.77 -21.75
CA LEU A 145 -3.28 2.22 -22.73
C LEU A 145 -2.98 1.71 -24.15
N LEU A 146 -1.72 1.51 -24.49
CA LEU A 146 -1.32 0.92 -25.76
C LEU A 146 -1.43 -0.61 -25.75
N ASP A 147 -0.98 -1.23 -24.65
CA ASP A 147 -0.91 -2.69 -24.57
C ASP A 147 -2.29 -3.35 -24.38
N SER A 148 -3.26 -2.62 -23.81
CA SER A 148 -4.63 -3.12 -23.57
C SER A 148 -5.59 -2.92 -24.76
N GLY A 149 -5.26 -2.01 -25.68
CA GLY A 149 -6.19 -1.60 -26.73
C GLY A 149 -7.40 -0.79 -26.22
N ALA A 150 -7.39 -0.32 -24.99
CA ALA A 150 -8.39 0.58 -24.44
C ALA A 150 -8.27 1.99 -25.02
N ASP A 151 -9.28 2.83 -24.79
CA ASP A 151 -9.35 4.19 -25.38
C ASP A 151 -8.89 5.27 -24.42
N LEU A 152 -9.17 5.10 -23.11
CA LEU A 152 -8.89 6.09 -22.07
C LEU A 152 -8.49 5.39 -20.77
N ILE A 153 -7.64 6.03 -19.97
CA ILE A 153 -7.41 5.67 -18.57
C ILE A 153 -7.94 6.80 -17.69
N SER A 154 -8.76 6.46 -16.68
CA SER A 154 -9.05 7.34 -15.55
C SER A 154 -8.18 6.89 -14.37
N TYR A 155 -7.18 7.69 -13.99
CA TYR A 155 -6.20 7.32 -12.98
C TYR A 155 -6.40 8.08 -11.66
N GLY A 156 -5.89 7.52 -10.59
CA GLY A 156 -6.03 8.12 -9.25
C GLY A 156 -7.40 7.86 -8.64
N MET A 157 -7.92 8.83 -7.90
CA MET A 157 -9.27 8.80 -7.35
C MET A 157 -10.24 9.31 -8.41
N GLY A 158 -11.06 8.41 -8.95
CA GLY A 158 -11.80 8.60 -10.19
C GLY A 158 -13.20 9.19 -10.07
N GLU A 159 -13.65 9.61 -8.89
CA GLU A 159 -15.04 10.01 -8.67
C GLU A 159 -15.45 11.21 -9.53
N ARG A 160 -14.59 12.24 -9.63
CA ARG A 160 -14.86 13.40 -10.48
C ARG A 160 -14.71 13.07 -11.97
N SER A 161 -13.56 12.49 -12.33
CA SER A 161 -13.25 12.22 -13.73
C SER A 161 -14.26 11.28 -14.38
N ILE A 162 -14.80 10.30 -13.66
CA ILE A 162 -15.77 9.37 -14.26
C ILE A 162 -17.12 10.03 -14.55
N VAL A 163 -17.54 10.99 -13.73
CA VAL A 163 -18.75 11.77 -13.99
C VAL A 163 -18.56 12.69 -15.19
N GLU A 164 -17.46 13.44 -15.25
CA GLU A 164 -17.13 14.30 -16.40
C GLU A 164 -17.04 13.51 -17.71
N ILE A 165 -16.44 12.31 -17.68
CA ILE A 165 -16.37 11.40 -18.83
C ILE A 165 -17.78 10.92 -19.20
N ALA A 166 -18.59 10.53 -18.22
CA ALA A 166 -19.96 10.04 -18.46
C ALA A 166 -20.83 11.12 -19.10
N ASP A 167 -20.79 12.34 -18.58
CA ASP A 167 -21.55 13.48 -19.08
C ASP A 167 -21.13 13.86 -20.49
N ALA A 168 -19.81 13.85 -20.78
CA ALA A 168 -19.29 14.14 -22.11
C ALA A 168 -19.72 13.07 -23.14
N LEU A 169 -19.61 11.77 -22.80
CA LEU A 169 -20.07 10.68 -23.67
C LEU A 169 -21.59 10.72 -23.89
N ALA A 170 -22.36 11.00 -22.85
CA ALA A 170 -23.81 11.13 -22.93
C ALA A 170 -24.25 12.32 -23.80
N SER A 171 -23.42 13.38 -23.85
CA SER A 171 -23.61 14.54 -24.72
C SER A 171 -23.17 14.31 -26.18
N GLY A 172 -22.67 13.10 -26.49
CA GLY A 172 -22.27 12.73 -27.85
C GLY A 172 -20.82 13.07 -28.21
N ILE A 173 -19.99 13.48 -27.23
CA ILE A 173 -18.54 13.69 -27.48
C ILE A 173 -17.88 12.32 -27.65
N ALA A 174 -17.14 12.13 -28.73
CA ALA A 174 -16.46 10.87 -28.97
C ALA A 174 -15.31 10.65 -27.96
N ILE A 175 -15.08 9.40 -27.54
CA ILE A 175 -14.06 9.06 -26.53
C ILE A 175 -12.67 9.58 -26.91
N ARG A 176 -12.31 9.60 -28.19
CA ARG A 176 -11.02 10.11 -28.68
C ARG A 176 -10.83 11.63 -28.50
N ASP A 177 -11.93 12.37 -28.35
CA ASP A 177 -11.95 13.82 -28.20
C ASP A 177 -11.96 14.26 -26.72
N LEU A 178 -12.03 13.29 -25.78
CA LEU A 178 -11.94 13.51 -24.34
C LEU A 178 -10.49 13.77 -23.90
N THR A 179 -9.94 14.90 -24.32
CA THR A 179 -8.55 15.29 -24.04
C THR A 179 -8.41 16.29 -22.89
N PHE A 180 -9.52 16.73 -22.31
CA PHE A 180 -9.60 17.86 -21.38
C PHE A 180 -9.91 17.46 -19.93
N VAL A 181 -10.27 16.21 -19.66
CA VAL A 181 -10.66 15.75 -18.31
C VAL A 181 -9.41 15.51 -17.46
N ASP A 182 -9.32 16.15 -16.31
CA ASP A 182 -8.25 15.93 -15.34
C ASP A 182 -8.29 14.48 -14.79
N GLY A 183 -7.13 13.92 -14.47
CA GLY A 183 -7.03 12.53 -13.99
C GLY A 183 -7.18 11.49 -15.10
N THR A 184 -7.00 11.87 -16.37
CA THR A 184 -7.08 10.96 -17.51
C THR A 184 -5.76 10.82 -18.28
N VAL A 185 -5.66 9.71 -19.02
CA VAL A 185 -4.58 9.49 -20.00
C VAL A 185 -5.23 9.07 -21.30
N TYR A 186 -4.87 9.73 -22.39
CA TYR A 186 -5.42 9.52 -23.72
C TYR A 186 -4.33 9.33 -24.79
N LYS A 187 -4.73 8.87 -25.97
CA LYS A 187 -3.86 8.72 -27.14
C LYS A 187 -3.98 9.95 -28.06
N SER A 188 -2.86 10.42 -28.59
CA SER A 188 -2.82 11.38 -29.68
C SER A 188 -1.98 10.84 -30.84
N THR A 189 -2.36 11.18 -32.06
CA THR A 189 -1.62 10.79 -33.27
C THR A 189 -0.75 11.91 -33.83
N ARG A 190 -0.91 13.13 -33.33
CA ARG A 190 -0.21 14.31 -33.80
C ARG A 190 0.35 15.12 -32.64
N ARG A 191 1.60 15.51 -32.78
CA ARG A 191 2.29 16.33 -31.76
C ARG A 191 1.67 17.72 -31.63
N GLU A 192 1.20 18.29 -32.74
CA GLU A 192 0.61 19.62 -32.82
C GLU A 192 -0.70 19.75 -32.06
N ASP A 193 -1.39 18.63 -31.81
CA ASP A 193 -2.65 18.60 -31.05
C ASP A 193 -2.41 18.50 -29.51
N ILE A 194 -1.14 18.45 -29.07
CA ILE A 194 -0.77 18.33 -27.65
C ILE A 194 -0.29 19.69 -27.13
N TYR A 195 -1.19 20.43 -26.50
CA TYR A 195 -0.91 21.78 -25.99
C TYR A 195 -0.52 21.76 -24.50
N ASP A 196 0.35 22.72 -24.13
CA ASP A 196 0.81 22.96 -22.75
C ASP A 196 1.27 21.68 -22.00
N ALA A 197 2.06 20.86 -22.68
CA ALA A 197 2.58 19.61 -22.16
C ALA A 197 4.10 19.63 -22.01
N ILE A 198 4.59 18.96 -20.97
CA ILE A 198 6.00 18.59 -20.83
C ILE A 198 6.20 17.29 -21.61
N PHE A 199 7.03 17.34 -22.65
CA PHE A 199 7.43 16.15 -23.37
C PHE A 199 8.51 15.40 -22.60
N LEU A 200 8.19 14.16 -22.21
CA LEU A 200 9.13 13.23 -21.60
C LEU A 200 10.08 12.69 -22.69
N PRO A 201 11.25 12.15 -22.35
CA PRO A 201 12.03 11.35 -23.27
C PRO A 201 11.15 10.27 -23.91
N ASP A 202 11.36 9.97 -25.19
CA ASP A 202 10.57 8.96 -25.90
C ASP A 202 10.84 7.55 -25.38
N TYR A 203 9.90 6.64 -25.64
CA TYR A 203 9.93 5.27 -25.13
C TYR A 203 11.20 4.51 -25.53
N GLU A 204 11.62 4.56 -26.78
CA GLU A 204 12.79 3.82 -27.26
C GLU A 204 14.09 4.35 -26.64
N SER A 205 14.23 5.66 -26.50
CA SER A 205 15.34 6.29 -25.80
C SER A 205 15.40 5.87 -24.33
N MET A 206 14.25 5.87 -23.64
CA MET A 206 14.19 5.42 -22.24
C MET A 206 14.48 3.91 -22.09
N ARG A 207 14.11 3.10 -23.09
CA ARG A 207 14.38 1.67 -23.12
C ARG A 207 15.88 1.39 -23.30
N ALA A 208 16.54 2.20 -24.13
CA ALA A 208 17.97 2.10 -24.39
C ALA A 208 18.83 2.67 -23.26
N ASP A 209 18.43 3.77 -22.65
CA ASP A 209 19.15 4.44 -21.57
C ASP A 209 18.29 4.60 -20.30
N LYS A 210 18.64 3.84 -19.28
CA LYS A 210 18.00 3.87 -17.97
C LYS A 210 18.07 5.25 -17.28
N ARG A 211 19.07 6.07 -17.62
CA ARG A 211 19.21 7.42 -17.08
C ARG A 211 18.08 8.32 -17.57
N LEU A 212 17.70 8.19 -18.85
CA LEU A 212 16.56 8.92 -19.41
C LEU A 212 15.24 8.52 -18.75
N TYR A 213 15.07 7.23 -18.42
CA TYR A 213 13.92 6.80 -17.63
C TYR A 213 13.91 7.41 -16.21
N ALA A 214 15.06 7.48 -15.54
CA ALA A 214 15.14 8.14 -14.23
C ALA A 214 14.78 9.63 -14.31
N GLN A 215 15.19 10.33 -15.37
CA GLN A 215 14.82 11.72 -15.63
C GLN A 215 13.32 11.87 -15.91
N SER A 216 12.76 11.01 -16.76
CA SER A 216 11.31 10.96 -17.01
C SER A 216 10.54 10.76 -15.72
N PHE A 217 10.96 9.82 -14.89
CA PHE A 217 10.30 9.54 -13.60
C PHE A 217 10.37 10.74 -12.64
N ALA A 218 11.47 11.47 -12.59
CA ALA A 218 11.59 12.70 -11.82
C ALA A 218 10.57 13.76 -12.29
N LEU A 219 10.37 13.91 -13.61
CA LEU A 219 9.35 14.81 -14.18
C LEU A 219 7.93 14.34 -13.83
N GLN A 220 7.65 13.03 -13.89
CA GLN A 220 6.37 12.46 -13.47
C GLN A 220 6.07 12.77 -12.01
N GLN A 221 7.05 12.59 -11.10
CA GLN A 221 6.90 12.90 -9.68
C GLN A 221 6.62 14.39 -9.43
N LYS A 222 7.33 15.28 -10.10
CA LYS A 222 7.13 16.74 -9.98
C LYS A 222 5.73 17.16 -10.40
N ASN A 223 5.13 16.45 -11.36
CA ASN A 223 3.81 16.76 -11.92
C ASN A 223 2.69 15.85 -11.39
N ALA A 224 2.95 14.99 -10.40
CA ALA A 224 1.94 14.18 -9.73
C ALA A 224 1.17 14.99 -8.64
N ASP A 225 0.87 16.24 -8.92
CA ASP A 225 0.18 17.16 -7.99
C ASP A 225 -1.04 17.78 -8.68
N PRO A 226 -2.23 17.74 -8.06
CA PRO A 226 -3.47 18.17 -8.68
C PRO A 226 -3.64 19.70 -8.80
N VAL A 227 -2.78 20.49 -8.16
CA VAL A 227 -2.89 21.97 -8.17
C VAL A 227 -1.91 22.60 -9.15
N ARG A 228 -0.70 22.04 -9.26
CA ARG A 228 0.38 22.62 -10.06
C ARG A 228 0.97 21.67 -11.10
N GLY A 229 0.50 20.41 -11.12
CA GLY A 229 0.93 19.43 -12.13
C GLY A 229 0.59 19.91 -13.52
N LYS A 230 1.49 19.63 -14.46
CA LYS A 230 1.30 19.88 -15.88
C LYS A 230 0.97 18.61 -16.64
N ARG A 231 0.41 18.77 -17.81
CA ARG A 231 0.23 17.67 -18.77
C ARG A 231 1.60 17.09 -19.14
N LEU A 232 1.66 15.77 -19.25
CA LEU A 232 2.87 15.04 -19.67
C LEU A 232 2.58 14.30 -20.97
N ALA A 233 3.51 14.34 -21.91
CA ALA A 233 3.40 13.63 -23.18
C ALA A 233 4.60 12.72 -23.38
N GLU A 234 4.36 11.48 -23.78
CA GLU A 234 5.37 10.46 -24.04
C GLU A 234 5.20 9.92 -25.47
N ALA A 235 6.26 10.02 -26.28
CA ALA A 235 6.24 9.55 -27.66
C ALA A 235 6.62 8.08 -27.75
N TYR A 236 5.91 7.32 -28.60
CA TYR A 236 6.19 5.92 -28.95
C TYR A 236 6.56 5.74 -30.42
N SER A 237 6.18 6.71 -31.24
CA SER A 237 6.55 6.90 -32.66
C SER A 237 6.18 8.31 -33.09
N ASP A 238 6.44 8.67 -34.33
CA ASP A 238 6.07 9.98 -34.90
C ASP A 238 4.56 10.24 -34.92
N HIS A 239 3.75 9.15 -34.82
CA HIS A 239 2.29 9.21 -34.89
C HIS A 239 1.61 8.53 -33.71
N THR A 240 2.32 8.33 -32.58
CA THR A 240 1.76 7.67 -31.41
C THR A 240 2.28 8.33 -30.13
N PHE A 241 1.42 9.08 -29.48
CA PHE A 241 1.70 9.77 -28.23
C PHE A 241 0.71 9.30 -27.16
N ILE A 242 1.21 9.15 -25.96
CA ILE A 242 0.41 9.00 -24.74
C ILE A 242 0.50 10.30 -23.97
N VAL A 243 -0.66 10.87 -23.68
CA VAL A 243 -0.77 12.16 -22.99
C VAL A 243 -1.50 11.98 -21.68
N GLN A 244 -0.84 12.32 -20.59
CA GLN A 244 -1.39 12.33 -19.25
C GLN A 244 -1.81 13.74 -18.86
N ASN A 245 -3.09 13.95 -18.59
CA ASN A 245 -3.59 15.18 -17.98
C ASN A 245 -3.14 15.28 -16.51
N PRO A 246 -3.15 16.48 -15.88
CA PRO A 246 -2.90 16.62 -14.45
C PRO A 246 -3.82 15.70 -13.63
N PRO A 247 -3.43 15.31 -12.41
CA PRO A 247 -4.33 14.55 -11.52
C PRO A 247 -5.61 15.34 -11.23
N SER A 248 -6.74 14.65 -11.10
CA SER A 248 -7.99 15.26 -10.63
C SER A 248 -7.80 15.93 -9.27
N ARG A 249 -8.48 17.06 -9.06
CA ARG A 249 -8.44 17.75 -7.77
C ARG A 249 -8.99 16.86 -6.66
N PRO A 250 -8.40 16.92 -5.45
CA PRO A 250 -8.93 16.21 -4.29
C PRO A 250 -10.38 16.58 -4.03
N LEU A 251 -11.18 15.62 -3.59
CA LEU A 251 -12.52 15.87 -3.12
C LEU A 251 -12.47 16.78 -1.88
N THR A 252 -13.42 17.70 -1.77
CA THR A 252 -13.67 18.46 -0.54
C THR A 252 -14.20 17.53 0.56
N GLN A 253 -14.33 18.03 1.78
CA GLN A 253 -14.92 17.25 2.86
C GLN A 253 -16.39 16.91 2.58
N GLU A 254 -17.14 17.86 2.03
CA GLU A 254 -18.53 17.69 1.65
C GLU A 254 -18.69 16.62 0.58
N GLU A 255 -17.90 16.68 -0.49
CA GLU A 255 -17.92 15.66 -1.54
C GLU A 255 -17.48 14.28 -1.03
N MET A 256 -16.50 14.24 -0.13
CA MET A 256 -16.14 12.99 0.54
C MET A 256 -17.32 12.43 1.34
N ASP A 257 -18.03 13.28 2.08
CA ASP A 257 -19.18 12.88 2.86
C ASP A 257 -20.33 12.38 1.96
N GLU A 258 -20.58 13.04 0.83
CA GLU A 258 -21.55 12.63 -0.18
C GLU A 258 -21.21 11.25 -0.75
N VAL A 259 -19.97 11.03 -1.22
CA VAL A 259 -19.52 9.76 -1.76
C VAL A 259 -19.68 8.61 -0.76
N TYR A 260 -19.29 8.84 0.50
CA TYR A 260 -19.42 7.82 1.55
C TYR A 260 -20.83 7.68 2.12
N GLY A 261 -21.70 8.66 1.87
CA GLY A 261 -23.12 8.63 2.22
C GLY A 261 -24.02 7.93 1.20
N LEU A 262 -23.48 7.50 0.04
CA LEU A 262 -24.23 6.76 -0.96
C LEU A 262 -24.79 5.44 -0.39
N PRO A 263 -25.87 4.88 -0.96
CA PRO A 263 -26.62 3.77 -0.36
C PRO A 263 -25.92 2.41 -0.56
N TYR A 264 -24.70 2.25 -0.02
CA TYR A 264 -23.99 0.97 -0.02
C TYR A 264 -24.75 -0.08 0.80
N GLN A 265 -24.88 -1.29 0.23
CA GLN A 265 -25.49 -2.44 0.91
C GLN A 265 -24.60 -3.05 1.99
N ARG A 266 -23.30 -2.70 2.04
CA ARG A 266 -22.27 -3.25 2.94
C ARG A 266 -22.25 -4.79 2.92
N ALA A 267 -22.42 -5.36 1.75
CA ALA A 267 -22.55 -6.78 1.53
C ALA A 267 -21.83 -7.24 0.26
N VAL A 268 -21.49 -8.52 0.24
CA VAL A 268 -21.06 -9.22 -0.98
C VAL A 268 -22.30 -9.51 -1.83
N HIS A 269 -22.21 -9.32 -3.14
CA HIS A 269 -23.31 -9.64 -4.06
C HIS A 269 -23.70 -11.14 -3.95
N PRO A 270 -25.01 -11.49 -3.89
CA PRO A 270 -25.46 -12.86 -3.68
C PRO A 270 -24.85 -13.89 -4.62
N SER A 271 -24.69 -13.56 -5.92
CA SER A 271 -24.04 -14.47 -6.90
C SER A 271 -22.58 -14.83 -6.56
N CYS A 272 -21.93 -14.04 -5.72
CA CYS A 272 -20.59 -14.34 -5.25
C CYS A 272 -20.60 -15.21 -3.98
N LEU A 273 -21.63 -15.09 -3.14
CA LEU A 273 -21.77 -15.86 -1.89
C LEU A 273 -21.94 -17.36 -2.12
N GLU A 274 -22.59 -17.75 -3.21
CA GLU A 274 -22.77 -19.17 -3.58
C GLU A 274 -21.44 -19.92 -3.74
N LYS A 275 -20.35 -19.18 -3.99
CA LYS A 275 -19.00 -19.71 -4.20
C LYS A 275 -18.11 -19.60 -2.96
N GLY A 276 -18.65 -19.13 -1.82
CA GLY A 276 -17.96 -18.94 -0.56
C GLY A 276 -17.77 -17.47 -0.16
N GLU A 277 -17.31 -17.24 1.07
CA GLU A 277 -17.03 -15.88 1.59
C GLU A 277 -15.88 -15.22 0.83
N VAL A 278 -15.89 -13.88 0.78
CA VAL A 278 -14.80 -13.05 0.25
C VAL A 278 -13.91 -12.62 1.43
N PRO A 279 -12.69 -13.18 1.60
CA PRO A 279 -11.88 -12.92 2.79
C PRO A 279 -11.56 -11.45 3.03
N ALA A 280 -11.32 -10.66 1.97
CA ALA A 280 -11.03 -9.23 2.10
C ALA A 280 -12.21 -8.44 2.68
N PHE A 281 -13.45 -8.87 2.45
CA PHE A 281 -14.63 -8.19 2.99
C PHE A 281 -14.74 -8.34 4.50
N SER A 282 -14.44 -9.51 5.06
CA SER A 282 -14.50 -9.75 6.50
C SER A 282 -13.54 -8.85 7.30
N GLU A 283 -12.44 -8.40 6.70
CA GLU A 283 -11.48 -7.49 7.33
C GLU A 283 -11.99 -6.04 7.40
N VAL A 284 -12.82 -5.62 6.44
CA VAL A 284 -13.25 -4.21 6.31
C VAL A 284 -14.72 -3.97 6.64
N LYS A 285 -15.55 -4.99 6.73
CA LYS A 285 -17.00 -4.87 6.93
C LYS A 285 -17.37 -3.90 8.06
N PHE A 286 -16.65 -3.96 9.18
CA PHE A 286 -16.84 -3.11 10.34
C PHE A 286 -15.67 -2.14 10.56
N SER A 287 -15.18 -1.55 9.46
CA SER A 287 -14.13 -0.54 9.47
C SER A 287 -14.62 0.75 8.83
N LEU A 288 -14.12 1.89 9.30
CA LEU A 288 -14.43 3.22 8.80
C LEU A 288 -13.22 3.78 8.03
N THR A 289 -13.39 4.05 6.76
CA THR A 289 -12.40 4.83 5.99
C THR A 289 -12.58 6.31 6.33
N SER A 290 -11.66 6.86 7.08
CA SER A 290 -11.76 8.23 7.59
C SER A 290 -11.10 9.28 6.71
N CYS A 291 -10.12 8.86 5.89
CA CYS A 291 -9.38 9.74 4.99
C CYS A 291 -8.77 8.97 3.81
N ARG A 292 -8.36 9.73 2.79
CA ARG A 292 -7.56 9.28 1.64
C ARG A 292 -6.38 10.21 1.45
N GLY A 293 -5.39 9.78 0.67
CA GLY A 293 -4.15 10.51 0.45
C GLY A 293 -3.13 10.28 1.58
N CYS A 294 -1.86 10.59 1.30
CA CYS A 294 -0.79 10.42 2.28
C CYS A 294 0.39 11.36 1.99
N PHE A 295 0.61 12.35 2.86
CA PHE A 295 1.77 13.24 2.74
C PHE A 295 3.09 12.64 3.27
N GLY A 296 3.05 11.40 3.78
CA GLY A 296 4.25 10.66 4.16
C GLY A 296 5.20 10.39 3.00
N ALA A 297 4.65 10.22 1.79
CA ALA A 297 5.39 10.13 0.52
C ALA A 297 6.60 9.16 0.54
N CYS A 298 6.43 7.99 1.18
CA CYS A 298 7.47 6.95 1.21
C CYS A 298 7.79 6.49 -0.21
N SER A 299 9.07 6.34 -0.53
CA SER A 299 9.56 6.08 -1.89
C SER A 299 9.05 4.79 -2.52
N PHE A 300 8.71 3.79 -1.70
CA PHE A 300 8.23 2.47 -2.14
C PHE A 300 6.71 2.36 -2.22
N CYS A 301 5.97 3.40 -1.76
CA CYS A 301 4.53 3.29 -1.55
C CYS A 301 3.73 3.72 -2.80
N ALA A 302 3.01 2.79 -3.39
CA ALA A 302 2.12 3.04 -4.53
C ALA A 302 0.91 3.92 -4.16
N LEU A 303 0.44 3.88 -2.91
CA LEU A 303 -0.73 4.65 -2.46
C LEU A 303 -0.53 6.15 -2.63
N THR A 304 0.66 6.67 -2.33
CA THR A 304 0.95 8.10 -2.54
C THR A 304 0.83 8.50 -4.02
N PHE A 305 1.23 7.62 -4.93
CA PHE A 305 1.17 7.85 -6.36
C PHE A 305 -0.25 7.71 -6.93
N HIS A 306 -1.06 6.86 -6.31
CA HIS A 306 -2.46 6.62 -6.70
C HIS A 306 -3.43 7.62 -6.05
N GLN A 307 -3.31 7.87 -4.74
CA GLN A 307 -4.24 8.74 -4.00
C GLN A 307 -3.75 10.18 -3.82
N GLY A 308 -2.50 10.46 -4.16
CA GLY A 308 -1.89 11.77 -3.99
C GLY A 308 -1.39 12.07 -2.56
N ARG A 309 -0.83 13.27 -2.39
CA ARG A 309 -0.20 13.74 -1.15
C ARG A 309 -1.09 14.69 -0.33
N ILE A 310 -2.23 15.09 -0.85
CA ILE A 310 -3.19 15.96 -0.16
C ILE A 310 -4.23 15.08 0.50
N ILE A 311 -4.45 15.29 1.80
CA ILE A 311 -5.42 14.53 2.58
C ILE A 311 -6.83 14.98 2.24
N GLN A 312 -7.69 14.02 1.96
CA GLN A 312 -9.13 14.15 1.79
C GLN A 312 -9.79 13.45 2.97
N ALA A 313 -10.33 14.21 3.91
CA ALA A 313 -10.89 13.67 5.14
C ALA A 313 -12.41 13.84 5.19
N ARG A 314 -13.09 12.82 5.69
CA ARG A 314 -14.54 12.87 5.98
C ARG A 314 -14.81 13.64 7.25
N SER A 315 -15.98 14.25 7.35
CA SER A 315 -16.43 14.89 8.58
C SER A 315 -16.69 13.87 9.70
N GLN A 316 -16.64 14.33 10.94
CA GLN A 316 -17.05 13.48 12.07
C GLN A 316 -18.52 13.06 11.95
N LYS A 317 -19.40 13.95 11.41
CA LYS A 317 -20.81 13.65 11.20
C LYS A 317 -20.98 12.42 10.30
N SER A 318 -20.37 12.43 9.12
CA SER A 318 -20.41 11.33 8.16
C SER A 318 -19.93 10.01 8.77
N LEU A 319 -18.79 10.03 9.50
CA LEU A 319 -18.24 8.83 10.15
C LEU A 319 -19.14 8.31 11.29
N MET A 320 -19.77 9.20 12.05
CA MET A 320 -20.73 8.83 13.11
C MET A 320 -22.02 8.22 12.54
N GLU A 321 -22.50 8.74 11.41
CA GLU A 321 -23.67 8.20 10.71
C GLU A 321 -23.39 6.80 10.18
N GLU A 322 -22.25 6.59 9.52
CA GLU A 322 -21.84 5.26 9.05
C GLU A 322 -21.67 4.28 10.23
N ALA A 323 -21.06 4.72 11.33
CA ALA A 323 -20.93 3.88 12.52
C ALA A 323 -22.29 3.47 13.10
N ARG A 324 -23.30 4.35 13.11
CA ARG A 324 -24.66 4.01 13.53
C ARG A 324 -25.30 2.98 12.60
N GLN A 325 -25.10 3.09 11.29
CA GLN A 325 -25.56 2.09 10.33
C GLN A 325 -24.91 0.72 10.61
N MET A 326 -23.59 0.69 10.80
CA MET A 326 -22.84 -0.55 11.12
C MET A 326 -23.35 -1.23 12.40
N ILE A 327 -23.73 -0.47 13.41
CA ILE A 327 -24.26 -0.99 14.69
C ILE A 327 -25.59 -1.73 14.49
N GLN A 328 -26.38 -1.39 13.47
CA GLN A 328 -27.64 -2.06 13.16
C GLN A 328 -27.47 -3.39 12.42
N GLU A 329 -26.27 -3.68 11.92
CA GLU A 329 -26.00 -4.96 11.23
C GLU A 329 -26.18 -6.13 12.20
N PRO A 330 -26.91 -7.20 11.80
CA PRO A 330 -27.22 -8.33 12.68
C PRO A 330 -25.99 -9.04 13.26
N ASP A 331 -24.89 -9.03 12.53
CA ASP A 331 -23.63 -9.69 12.90
C ASP A 331 -22.62 -8.74 13.57
N PHE A 332 -23.01 -7.49 13.85
CA PHE A 332 -22.16 -6.55 14.58
C PHE A 332 -22.01 -6.95 16.05
N LYS A 333 -20.80 -7.28 16.48
CA LYS A 333 -20.51 -7.76 17.84
C LYS A 333 -20.02 -6.67 18.79
N GLY A 334 -20.12 -5.40 18.39
CA GLY A 334 -19.68 -4.24 19.17
C GLY A 334 -18.24 -3.81 18.88
N TYR A 335 -17.62 -4.28 17.81
CA TYR A 335 -16.23 -3.97 17.50
C TYR A 335 -16.13 -3.21 16.19
N ILE A 336 -15.64 -1.95 16.24
CA ILE A 336 -15.18 -1.22 15.08
C ILE A 336 -13.72 -1.63 14.88
N HIS A 337 -13.44 -2.30 13.76
CA HIS A 337 -12.16 -2.95 13.51
C HIS A 337 -11.05 -1.96 13.15
N ASP A 338 -11.40 -0.85 12.51
CA ASP A 338 -10.47 0.21 12.16
C ASP A 338 -11.19 1.56 11.96
N VAL A 339 -10.50 2.65 12.26
CA VAL A 339 -10.88 4.02 11.90
C VAL A 339 -9.67 4.64 11.25
N GLY A 340 -9.54 4.49 9.94
CA GLY A 340 -8.29 4.78 9.30
C GLY A 340 -8.35 5.12 7.82
N GLY A 341 -7.23 4.91 7.17
CA GLY A 341 -6.96 5.19 5.77
C GLY A 341 -5.56 4.73 5.43
N PRO A 342 -4.87 5.30 4.43
CA PRO A 342 -3.46 4.99 4.15
C PRO A 342 -2.54 5.22 5.36
N THR A 343 -2.92 6.14 6.25
CA THR A 343 -2.33 6.42 7.55
C THR A 343 -3.45 6.90 8.45
N ALA A 344 -3.74 6.20 9.54
CA ALA A 344 -4.95 6.41 10.34
C ALA A 344 -5.06 7.81 10.95
N ASP A 345 -3.93 8.35 11.38
CA ASP A 345 -3.83 9.62 12.10
C ASP A 345 -3.74 10.86 11.20
N PHE A 346 -3.82 10.72 9.86
CA PHE A 346 -3.85 11.84 8.94
C PHE A 346 -5.29 12.31 8.69
N ARG A 347 -5.69 13.40 9.35
CA ARG A 347 -7.06 13.91 9.31
C ARG A 347 -7.22 15.26 8.63
N HIS A 348 -6.14 15.87 8.17
CA HIS A 348 -6.13 17.16 7.48
C HIS A 348 -4.89 17.28 6.59
N PRO A 349 -4.88 18.19 5.60
CA PRO A 349 -3.69 18.49 4.80
C PRO A 349 -2.48 18.85 5.68
N ALA A 350 -1.27 18.51 5.22
CA ALA A 350 -0.06 18.74 6.00
C ALA A 350 0.16 20.21 6.38
N CYS A 351 -0.30 21.14 5.54
CA CYS A 351 -0.28 22.57 5.80
C CYS A 351 -1.29 23.27 4.87
N GLU A 352 -1.68 24.50 5.20
CA GLU A 352 -2.61 25.30 4.39
C GLU A 352 -2.09 25.62 2.99
N LYS A 353 -0.76 25.70 2.83
CA LYS A 353 -0.14 25.91 1.52
C LYS A 353 -0.50 24.83 0.53
N GLN A 354 -0.66 23.58 0.98
CA GLN A 354 -1.02 22.46 0.08
C GLN A 354 -2.32 22.69 -0.66
N LEU A 355 -3.32 23.30 -0.03
CA LEU A 355 -4.62 23.54 -0.66
C LEU A 355 -4.57 24.62 -1.75
N ARG A 356 -3.66 25.60 -1.62
CA ARG A 356 -3.53 26.73 -2.54
C ARG A 356 -2.50 26.49 -3.64
N SER A 357 -1.38 25.87 -3.28
CA SER A 357 -0.18 25.76 -4.15
C SER A 357 0.26 24.32 -4.39
N GLY A 358 -0.53 23.34 -3.96
CA GLY A 358 -0.18 21.93 -4.06
C GLY A 358 0.91 21.49 -3.08
N ALA A 359 1.26 20.20 -3.14
CA ALA A 359 2.34 19.61 -2.37
C ALA A 359 3.70 20.08 -2.90
N CYS A 360 4.65 20.36 -2.00
CA CYS A 360 5.99 20.82 -2.39
C CYS A 360 6.70 19.79 -3.30
N PRO A 361 7.26 20.19 -4.44
CA PRO A 361 7.93 19.28 -5.38
C PRO A 361 9.27 18.75 -4.83
N GLU A 362 10.01 19.61 -4.15
CA GLU A 362 11.38 19.35 -3.71
C GLU A 362 11.46 18.93 -2.24
N ARG A 363 10.32 18.81 -1.54
CA ARG A 363 10.31 18.52 -0.12
C ARG A 363 9.18 17.56 0.26
N GLN A 364 9.50 16.60 1.13
CA GLN A 364 8.52 15.81 1.86
C GLN A 364 8.15 16.49 3.18
N CYS A 365 6.91 16.28 3.65
CA CYS A 365 6.42 16.96 4.85
C CYS A 365 7.02 16.44 6.15
N LEU A 366 7.48 15.18 6.16
CA LEU A 366 8.02 14.49 7.34
C LEU A 366 9.50 14.10 7.20
N PHE A 367 10.07 14.18 6.00
CA PHE A 367 11.45 13.77 5.74
C PHE A 367 12.31 14.92 5.17
N PRO A 368 13.60 15.03 5.53
CA PRO A 368 14.36 14.24 6.54
C PRO A 368 13.97 14.54 7.99
N ARG A 369 13.27 15.62 8.21
CA ARG A 369 12.67 16.07 9.47
C ARG A 369 11.36 16.79 9.19
N PRO A 370 10.44 16.88 10.17
CA PRO A 370 9.17 17.57 9.98
C PRO A 370 9.35 18.97 9.41
N CYS A 371 8.54 19.33 8.43
CA CYS A 371 8.54 20.65 7.81
C CYS A 371 8.12 21.71 8.85
N PRO A 372 8.78 22.88 8.94
CA PRO A 372 8.36 23.96 9.84
C PRO A 372 6.89 24.38 9.67
N ASN A 373 6.33 24.23 8.46
CA ASN A 373 4.94 24.55 8.16
C ASN A 373 3.98 23.36 8.38
N LEU A 374 4.49 22.22 8.87
CA LEU A 374 3.65 21.06 9.13
C LEU A 374 2.70 21.37 10.27
N LYS A 375 1.40 21.20 10.02
CA LYS A 375 0.38 21.25 11.05
C LYS A 375 0.22 19.84 11.63
N ALA A 376 0.94 19.54 12.71
CA ALA A 376 0.77 18.28 13.43
C ALA A 376 -0.27 18.48 14.54
N ASP A 377 -1.45 17.87 14.38
CA ASP A 377 -2.56 18.00 15.34
C ASP A 377 -3.45 16.74 15.30
N HIS A 378 -3.47 15.99 16.40
CA HIS A 378 -4.34 14.83 16.59
C HIS A 378 -5.66 15.16 17.31
N GLY A 379 -5.89 16.43 17.67
CA GLY A 379 -7.08 16.81 18.48
C GLY A 379 -8.41 16.45 17.84
N GLU A 380 -8.53 16.58 16.52
CA GLU A 380 -9.75 16.17 15.78
C GLU A 380 -9.91 14.64 15.82
N TYR A 381 -8.84 13.90 15.60
CA TYR A 381 -8.87 12.44 15.62
C TYR A 381 -9.19 11.87 17.01
N ILE A 382 -8.58 12.43 18.05
CA ILE A 382 -8.89 12.07 19.45
C ILE A 382 -10.38 12.28 19.75
N ARG A 383 -10.96 13.44 19.34
CA ARG A 383 -12.39 13.71 19.54
C ARG A 383 -13.27 12.72 18.79
N LEU A 384 -12.92 12.36 17.56
CA LEU A 384 -13.63 11.36 16.77
C LEU A 384 -13.61 9.99 17.47
N LEU A 385 -12.44 9.51 17.88
CA LEU A 385 -12.27 8.23 18.55
C LEU A 385 -13.08 8.17 19.85
N ARG A 386 -13.07 9.24 20.65
CA ARG A 386 -13.87 9.36 21.87
C ARG A 386 -15.37 9.28 21.58
N LYS A 387 -15.86 9.97 20.56
CA LYS A 387 -17.28 9.91 20.14
C LYS A 387 -17.68 8.50 19.69
N LEU A 388 -16.85 7.85 18.85
CA LEU A 388 -17.16 6.51 18.35
C LEU A 388 -17.24 5.47 19.47
N ARG A 389 -16.32 5.52 20.45
CA ARG A 389 -16.33 4.55 21.57
C ARG A 389 -17.47 4.75 22.57
N THR A 390 -18.16 5.91 22.54
CA THR A 390 -19.31 6.19 23.41
C THR A 390 -20.65 5.88 22.73
N LEU A 391 -20.66 5.44 21.47
CA LEU A 391 -21.90 5.04 20.81
C LEU A 391 -22.52 3.80 21.48
N PRO A 392 -23.83 3.82 21.73
CA PRO A 392 -24.52 2.62 22.21
C PRO A 392 -24.27 1.43 21.27
N GLY A 393 -23.96 0.27 21.82
CA GLY A 393 -23.63 -0.93 21.05
C GLY A 393 -22.15 -1.09 20.71
N VAL A 394 -21.32 -0.05 20.81
CA VAL A 394 -19.89 -0.13 20.60
C VAL A 394 -19.17 -0.52 21.89
N LYS A 395 -18.48 -1.66 21.87
CA LYS A 395 -17.65 -2.16 22.97
C LYS A 395 -16.21 -1.69 22.84
N LYS A 396 -15.70 -1.63 21.62
CA LYS A 396 -14.31 -1.21 21.34
C LYS A 396 -14.13 -0.69 19.92
N VAL A 397 -13.24 0.31 19.81
CA VAL A 397 -12.79 0.88 18.54
C VAL A 397 -11.28 0.61 18.43
N PHE A 398 -10.86 -0.05 17.36
CA PHE A 398 -9.46 -0.33 17.10
C PHE A 398 -8.88 0.59 16.03
N ILE A 399 -7.56 0.73 16.03
CA ILE A 399 -6.77 1.35 14.97
C ILE A 399 -5.83 0.29 14.41
N ARG A 400 -6.07 -0.16 13.18
CA ARG A 400 -5.31 -1.23 12.50
C ARG A 400 -4.52 -0.75 11.30
N SER A 401 -4.96 0.30 10.62
CA SER A 401 -4.28 0.86 9.43
C SER A 401 -2.87 1.40 9.72
N GLY A 402 -2.49 1.49 10.98
CA GLY A 402 -1.19 2.01 11.40
C GLY A 402 -1.19 3.54 11.59
N ILE A 403 -0.22 3.99 12.37
CA ILE A 403 0.00 5.41 12.67
C ILE A 403 1.39 5.83 12.20
N ARG A 404 1.54 7.12 11.91
CA ARG A 404 2.84 7.72 11.60
C ARG A 404 3.49 8.23 12.88
N PHE A 405 4.37 7.43 13.45
CA PHE A 405 5.04 7.74 14.71
C PHE A 405 5.86 9.05 14.70
N ASP A 406 6.42 9.42 13.55
CA ASP A 406 7.12 10.70 13.36
C ASP A 406 6.16 11.89 13.32
N TYR A 407 4.95 11.74 12.78
CA TYR A 407 3.90 12.73 12.85
C TYR A 407 3.34 12.88 14.27
N VAL A 408 3.16 11.75 14.97
CA VAL A 408 2.77 11.76 16.40
C VAL A 408 3.78 12.55 17.23
N LEU A 409 5.09 12.32 17.04
CA LEU A 409 6.12 13.02 17.79
C LEU A 409 6.23 14.52 17.44
N ALA A 410 5.78 14.92 16.26
CA ALA A 410 5.75 16.32 15.85
C ALA A 410 4.58 17.11 16.46
N ASP A 411 3.58 16.42 17.01
CA ASP A 411 2.41 17.05 17.63
C ASP A 411 2.69 17.43 19.09
N PRO A 412 2.43 18.68 19.51
CA PRO A 412 2.47 19.08 20.91
C PRO A 412 1.57 18.21 21.82
N ARG A 413 0.51 17.61 21.28
CA ARG A 413 -0.41 16.70 21.99
C ARG A 413 0.00 15.23 21.93
N ALA A 414 1.22 14.90 21.56
CA ALA A 414 1.67 13.52 21.43
C ALA A 414 1.33 12.64 22.64
N ASP A 415 1.51 13.18 23.86
CA ASP A 415 1.21 12.44 25.10
C ASP A 415 -0.27 12.15 25.28
N GLU A 416 -1.16 13.10 24.93
CA GLU A 416 -2.60 12.90 24.97
C GLU A 416 -3.02 11.82 23.96
N PHE A 417 -2.51 11.89 22.75
CA PHE A 417 -2.82 10.90 21.71
C PHE A 417 -2.32 9.49 22.08
N ILE A 418 -1.06 9.36 22.53
CA ILE A 418 -0.51 8.06 22.92
C ILE A 418 -1.27 7.49 24.11
N LYS A 419 -1.68 8.32 25.07
CA LYS A 419 -2.51 7.90 26.20
C LYS A 419 -3.85 7.33 25.71
N GLU A 420 -4.62 8.08 24.91
CA GLU A 420 -5.91 7.66 24.34
C GLU A 420 -5.74 6.33 23.58
N LEU A 421 -4.68 6.24 22.76
CA LEU A 421 -4.34 5.05 21.98
C LEU A 421 -4.13 3.83 22.88
N CYS A 422 -3.28 3.92 23.89
CA CYS A 422 -2.96 2.84 24.80
C CYS A 422 -4.15 2.43 25.69
N GLU A 423 -4.93 3.38 26.18
CA GLU A 423 -6.06 3.08 27.07
C GLU A 423 -7.20 2.39 26.31
N HIS A 424 -7.48 2.81 25.08
CA HIS A 424 -8.76 2.48 24.44
C HIS A 424 -8.66 1.75 23.11
N HIS A 425 -7.58 1.92 22.32
CA HIS A 425 -7.56 1.53 20.91
C HIS A 425 -6.58 0.41 20.55
N VAL A 426 -5.72 0.02 21.48
CA VAL A 426 -4.76 -1.10 21.32
C VAL A 426 -5.18 -2.28 22.19
N SER A 427 -5.25 -3.47 21.59
CA SER A 427 -5.65 -4.70 22.30
C SER A 427 -4.48 -5.52 22.87
N GLY A 428 -3.23 -5.08 22.70
CA GLY A 428 -2.03 -5.78 23.14
C GLY A 428 -0.84 -5.55 22.22
N GLN A 429 -1.09 -5.33 20.92
CA GLN A 429 -0.05 -5.06 19.94
C GLN A 429 -0.42 -3.85 19.09
N LEU A 430 0.53 -2.92 18.93
CA LEU A 430 0.45 -1.82 17.99
C LEU A 430 1.47 -2.05 16.88
N LYS A 431 0.99 -2.14 15.65
CA LYS A 431 1.83 -2.25 14.47
C LYS A 431 2.35 -0.87 14.07
N VAL A 432 3.64 -0.76 13.86
CA VAL A 432 4.32 0.47 13.39
C VAL A 432 5.30 0.10 12.28
N ALA A 433 5.54 1.03 11.38
CA ALA A 433 6.31 0.77 10.16
C ALA A 433 7.60 1.60 10.11
N PRO A 434 8.65 1.28 10.92
CA PRO A 434 9.97 1.89 10.76
C PRO A 434 10.64 1.49 9.45
N GLU A 435 10.34 0.31 8.92
CA GLU A 435 10.82 -0.33 7.68
C GLU A 435 12.28 -0.78 7.75
N HIS A 436 13.17 0.00 8.31
CA HIS A 436 14.59 -0.27 8.49
C HIS A 436 15.14 0.48 9.71
N VAL A 437 16.44 0.28 10.01
CA VAL A 437 17.14 1.00 11.11
C VAL A 437 18.39 1.72 10.65
N SER A 438 18.90 1.39 9.47
CA SER A 438 20.01 2.13 8.88
C SER A 438 19.53 3.44 8.28
N ASP A 439 20.04 4.57 8.77
CA ASP A 439 19.66 5.90 8.29
C ASP A 439 19.97 6.09 6.80
N ARG A 440 20.97 5.39 6.28
CA ARG A 440 21.29 5.36 4.85
C ARG A 440 20.14 4.77 4.02
N VAL A 441 19.57 3.66 4.46
CA VAL A 441 18.43 3.02 3.79
C VAL A 441 17.16 3.82 4.01
N LEU A 442 16.91 4.28 5.25
CA LEU A 442 15.76 5.11 5.61
C LEU A 442 15.69 6.39 4.77
N SER A 443 16.84 7.02 4.48
CA SER A 443 16.88 8.20 3.61
C SER A 443 16.43 7.90 2.19
N ARG A 444 16.79 6.74 1.63
CA ARG A 444 16.30 6.31 0.31
C ARG A 444 14.81 5.96 0.31
N MET A 445 14.31 5.47 1.44
CA MET A 445 12.87 5.21 1.65
C MET A 445 12.03 6.48 1.86
N GLY A 446 12.65 7.62 2.17
CA GLY A 446 11.94 8.84 2.60
C GLY A 446 11.30 8.67 3.97
N LYS A 447 11.96 7.93 4.87
CA LYS A 447 11.53 7.65 6.25
C LYS A 447 12.38 8.45 7.25
N PRO A 448 11.85 8.75 8.45
CA PRO A 448 12.62 9.41 9.50
C PRO A 448 13.78 8.54 9.96
N SER A 449 14.78 9.17 10.58
CA SER A 449 15.94 8.47 11.13
C SER A 449 15.54 7.48 12.25
N ARG A 450 16.41 6.50 12.50
CA ARG A 450 16.29 5.53 13.59
C ARG A 450 16.02 6.19 14.94
N SER A 451 16.70 7.29 15.24
CA SER A 451 16.54 8.01 16.51
C SER A 451 15.10 8.49 16.77
N VAL A 452 14.37 8.88 15.73
CA VAL A 452 12.95 9.27 15.82
C VAL A 452 12.09 8.07 16.20
N TYR A 453 12.33 6.92 15.57
CA TYR A 453 11.61 5.69 15.93
C TYR A 453 11.89 5.25 17.38
N GLU A 454 13.15 5.29 17.80
CA GLU A 454 13.53 4.96 19.18
C GLU A 454 12.91 5.93 20.20
N ALA A 455 12.82 7.23 19.87
CA ALA A 455 12.13 8.20 20.71
C ALA A 455 10.64 7.86 20.89
N PHE A 456 9.96 7.45 19.80
CA PHE A 456 8.58 6.97 19.89
C PHE A 456 8.48 5.70 20.77
N CYS A 457 9.37 4.73 20.58
CA CYS A 457 9.39 3.50 21.39
C CYS A 457 9.52 3.80 22.88
N ARG A 458 10.44 4.71 23.27
CA ARG A 458 10.60 5.13 24.68
C ARG A 458 9.33 5.77 25.22
N LYS A 459 8.70 6.68 24.47
CA LYS A 459 7.48 7.38 24.87
C LYS A 459 6.31 6.41 25.02
N TYR A 460 6.13 5.50 24.07
CA TYR A 460 5.08 4.46 24.09
C TYR A 460 5.26 3.50 25.28
N LYS A 461 6.50 3.06 25.54
CA LYS A 461 6.83 2.19 26.69
C LYS A 461 6.53 2.89 28.01
N SER A 462 7.01 4.11 28.21
CA SER A 462 6.75 4.90 29.41
C SER A 462 5.26 5.12 29.65
N MET A 463 4.48 5.38 28.60
CA MET A 463 3.02 5.52 28.73
C MET A 463 2.37 4.22 29.18
N ASN A 464 2.75 3.07 28.61
CA ASN A 464 2.23 1.76 29.03
C ASN A 464 2.57 1.44 30.49
N GLU A 465 3.78 1.75 30.94
CA GLU A 465 4.20 1.59 32.34
C GLU A 465 3.33 2.45 33.27
N ARG A 466 3.09 3.71 32.92
CA ARG A 466 2.22 4.64 33.69
C ARG A 466 0.78 4.17 33.76
N LEU A 467 0.28 3.53 32.70
CA LEU A 467 -1.10 3.02 32.60
C LEU A 467 -1.25 1.56 33.11
N GLY A 468 -0.17 0.93 33.54
CA GLY A 468 -0.19 -0.48 33.94
C GLY A 468 -0.59 -1.44 32.82
N LYS A 469 -0.35 -1.07 31.54
CA LYS A 469 -0.71 -1.86 30.38
C LYS A 469 0.45 -2.75 29.92
N LYS A 470 0.13 -3.93 29.41
CA LYS A 470 1.09 -4.87 28.80
C LYS A 470 0.87 -4.87 27.28
N GLN A 471 1.31 -3.81 26.61
CA GLN A 471 1.18 -3.67 25.16
C GLN A 471 2.57 -3.57 24.54
N TYR A 472 2.71 -4.09 23.31
CA TYR A 472 3.98 -4.19 22.61
C TYR A 472 3.89 -3.55 21.23
N LEU A 473 4.99 -2.94 20.80
CA LEU A 473 5.15 -2.50 19.42
C LEU A 473 5.59 -3.69 18.56
N VAL A 474 4.96 -3.82 17.40
CA VAL A 474 5.32 -4.81 16.38
C VAL A 474 5.84 -4.06 15.16
N PRO A 475 7.18 -3.96 14.98
CA PRO A 475 7.76 -3.26 13.86
C PRO A 475 7.58 -4.04 12.55
N TYR A 476 7.09 -3.37 11.52
CA TYR A 476 7.24 -3.83 10.14
C TYR A 476 8.64 -3.49 9.65
N LEU A 477 9.36 -4.52 9.18
CA LEU A 477 10.72 -4.39 8.68
C LEU A 477 10.78 -4.93 7.24
N MET A 478 11.56 -4.24 6.41
CA MET A 478 11.73 -4.53 5.00
C MET A 478 13.18 -4.85 4.68
N SER A 479 13.41 -6.00 4.01
CA SER A 479 14.72 -6.37 3.48
C SER A 479 14.86 -5.93 2.02
N SER A 480 16.09 -5.85 1.55
CA SER A 480 16.45 -5.73 0.12
C SER A 480 15.89 -4.48 -0.59
N HIS A 481 15.62 -3.39 0.14
CA HIS A 481 15.30 -2.11 -0.48
C HIS A 481 16.53 -1.53 -1.20
N PRO A 482 16.38 -0.79 -2.31
CA PRO A 482 17.48 -0.03 -2.91
C PRO A 482 18.22 0.81 -1.86
N GLY A 483 19.55 0.67 -1.83
CA GLY A 483 20.42 1.26 -0.81
C GLY A 483 20.82 0.30 0.33
N SER A 484 20.18 -0.87 0.46
CA SER A 484 20.52 -1.87 1.48
C SER A 484 21.56 -2.85 0.94
N THR A 485 22.78 -2.78 1.44
CA THR A 485 23.82 -3.80 1.26
C THR A 485 23.76 -4.83 2.40
N LEU A 486 24.62 -5.84 2.37
CA LEU A 486 24.75 -6.77 3.50
C LEU A 486 25.15 -6.07 4.80
N LYS A 487 25.88 -4.95 4.73
CA LYS A 487 26.28 -4.17 5.91
C LYS A 487 25.04 -3.60 6.64
N GLU A 488 24.16 -2.94 5.90
CA GLU A 488 22.92 -2.38 6.47
C GLU A 488 21.95 -3.50 6.90
N ALA A 489 21.96 -4.65 6.23
CA ALA A 489 21.15 -5.81 6.64
C ALA A 489 21.65 -6.42 7.96
N VAL A 490 22.98 -6.45 8.19
CA VAL A 490 23.57 -6.88 9.46
C VAL A 490 23.22 -5.89 10.57
N GLU A 491 23.31 -4.57 10.32
CA GLU A 491 22.86 -3.53 11.27
C GLU A 491 21.41 -3.77 11.72
N LEU A 492 20.52 -4.13 10.78
CA LEU A 492 19.15 -4.45 11.09
C LEU A 492 19.02 -5.72 11.96
N ALA A 493 19.82 -6.75 11.67
CA ALA A 493 19.85 -7.99 12.44
C ALA A 493 20.35 -7.75 13.88
N GLU A 494 21.40 -6.95 14.06
CA GLU A 494 21.88 -6.54 15.37
C GLU A 494 20.81 -5.81 16.17
N TYR A 495 20.07 -4.89 15.52
CA TYR A 495 18.97 -4.20 16.15
C TYR A 495 17.86 -5.17 16.61
N CYS A 496 17.48 -6.15 15.77
CA CYS A 496 16.50 -7.17 16.16
C CYS A 496 17.00 -8.03 17.34
N ARG A 497 18.31 -8.34 17.38
CA ARG A 497 18.93 -9.03 18.52
C ARG A 497 18.80 -8.22 19.81
N ASP A 498 19.15 -6.94 19.76
CA ASP A 498 19.17 -6.06 20.93
C ASP A 498 17.75 -5.78 21.47
N LEU A 499 16.74 -5.76 20.60
CA LEU A 499 15.34 -5.73 21.01
C LEU A 499 14.87 -7.03 21.66
N GLY A 500 15.61 -8.14 21.53
CA GLY A 500 15.19 -9.47 21.96
C GLY A 500 14.02 -10.07 21.20
N TYR A 501 13.57 -9.40 20.14
CA TYR A 501 12.43 -9.77 19.31
C TYR A 501 12.89 -10.16 17.90
N MET A 502 12.37 -11.27 17.38
CA MET A 502 12.56 -11.67 16.00
C MET A 502 11.21 -11.54 15.26
N PRO A 503 11.14 -10.74 14.21
CA PRO A 503 9.93 -10.63 13.41
C PRO A 503 9.51 -11.97 12.81
N GLU A 504 8.28 -12.39 13.03
CA GLU A 504 7.72 -13.59 12.39
C GLU A 504 7.48 -13.36 10.90
N GLN A 505 7.10 -12.14 10.55
CA GLN A 505 6.85 -11.71 9.17
C GLN A 505 7.86 -10.66 8.76
N VAL A 506 8.61 -10.96 7.71
CA VAL A 506 9.54 -10.05 7.04
C VAL A 506 9.02 -9.77 5.65
N GLN A 507 9.00 -8.51 5.27
CA GLN A 507 8.68 -8.11 3.91
C GLN A 507 9.98 -7.87 3.14
N ASP A 508 10.13 -8.51 1.97
CA ASP A 508 11.14 -8.09 1.02
C ASP A 508 10.61 -6.89 0.23
N PHE A 509 11.48 -5.98 -0.14
CA PHE A 509 11.10 -4.88 -1.03
C PHE A 509 10.43 -5.42 -2.29
N TYR A 510 9.22 -4.94 -2.54
CA TYR A 510 8.41 -5.33 -3.69
C TYR A 510 8.45 -4.23 -4.75
N PRO A 511 9.12 -4.43 -5.90
CA PRO A 511 9.18 -3.42 -6.95
C PRO A 511 7.81 -3.21 -7.62
N THR A 512 6.98 -2.39 -6.99
CA THR A 512 5.67 -2.01 -7.52
C THR A 512 5.85 -0.95 -8.60
N PRO A 513 5.23 -1.08 -9.79
CA PRO A 513 5.37 -0.11 -10.87
C PRO A 513 5.08 1.32 -10.42
N SER A 514 5.72 2.28 -11.04
CA SER A 514 5.56 3.73 -10.80
C SER A 514 5.79 4.17 -9.35
N THR A 515 6.62 3.46 -8.59
CA THR A 515 7.15 3.95 -7.33
C THR A 515 8.60 4.42 -7.49
N LEU A 516 9.01 5.39 -6.69
CA LEU A 516 10.36 5.94 -6.73
C LEU A 516 11.42 4.86 -6.44
N SER A 517 11.14 3.97 -5.48
CA SER A 517 12.03 2.85 -5.17
C SER A 517 12.12 1.84 -6.32
N THR A 518 11.07 1.65 -7.11
CA THR A 518 11.12 0.79 -8.29
C THR A 518 11.93 1.43 -9.41
N CYS A 519 11.86 2.75 -9.58
CA CYS A 519 12.75 3.47 -10.48
C CYS A 519 14.21 3.29 -10.07
N MET A 520 14.56 3.46 -8.78
CA MET A 520 15.90 3.16 -8.25
C MET A 520 16.31 1.70 -8.51
N TYR A 521 15.39 0.75 -8.27
CA TYR A 521 15.64 -0.68 -8.45
C TYR A 521 16.01 -1.02 -9.90
N TYR A 522 15.29 -0.47 -10.85
CA TYR A 522 15.53 -0.72 -12.28
C TYR A 522 16.77 0.00 -12.79
N THR A 523 16.89 1.29 -12.49
CA THR A 523 17.91 2.16 -13.07
C THR A 523 19.25 2.11 -12.34
N GLY A 524 19.26 1.81 -11.04
CA GLY A 524 20.43 1.98 -10.18
C GLY A 524 20.74 3.44 -9.86
N LEU A 525 19.79 4.35 -10.09
CA LEU A 525 19.92 5.79 -9.85
C LEU A 525 18.78 6.29 -8.93
N ASP A 526 19.08 7.24 -8.06
CA ASP A 526 18.04 7.99 -7.35
C ASP A 526 17.50 9.09 -8.28
N PRO A 527 16.24 9.03 -8.75
CA PRO A 527 15.74 10.01 -9.72
C PRO A 527 15.62 11.44 -9.15
N ARG A 528 15.76 11.62 -7.83
CA ARG A 528 15.76 12.94 -7.18
C ARG A 528 17.10 13.66 -7.32
N THR A 529 18.20 12.92 -7.33
CA THR A 529 19.57 13.46 -7.31
C THR A 529 20.40 12.99 -8.50
N MET A 530 19.94 11.95 -9.23
CA MET A 530 20.65 11.24 -10.28
C MET A 530 21.95 10.55 -9.83
N GLU A 531 22.12 10.38 -8.51
CA GLU A 531 23.25 9.65 -7.91
C GLU A 531 23.05 8.15 -8.00
N PRO A 532 24.14 7.36 -8.13
CA PRO A 532 24.10 5.90 -8.08
C PRO A 532 23.53 5.39 -6.75
N VAL A 533 22.70 4.34 -6.84
CA VAL A 533 22.13 3.62 -5.69
C VAL A 533 22.44 2.15 -5.84
N TYR A 534 23.00 1.57 -4.77
CA TYR A 534 23.17 0.12 -4.71
C TYR A 534 21.81 -0.60 -4.74
N VAL A 535 21.70 -1.67 -5.52
CA VAL A 535 20.46 -2.44 -5.64
C VAL A 535 20.76 -3.94 -5.47
N PRO A 536 20.23 -4.60 -4.45
CA PRO A 536 20.39 -6.05 -4.27
C PRO A 536 19.50 -6.79 -5.28
N LYS A 537 20.04 -7.06 -6.49
CA LYS A 537 19.31 -7.77 -7.55
C LYS A 537 19.47 -9.28 -7.48
N ASN A 538 20.61 -9.76 -6.96
CA ASN A 538 20.89 -11.19 -6.87
C ASN A 538 19.90 -11.87 -5.90
N PRO A 539 19.16 -12.91 -6.35
CA PRO A 539 18.22 -13.63 -5.50
C PRO A 539 18.84 -14.23 -4.24
N HIS A 540 20.09 -14.69 -4.32
CA HIS A 540 20.82 -15.26 -3.19
C HIS A 540 21.16 -14.19 -2.15
N GLU A 541 21.58 -13.00 -2.60
CA GLU A 541 21.80 -11.86 -1.69
C GLU A 541 20.51 -11.42 -1.00
N LYS A 542 19.38 -11.34 -1.73
CA LYS A 542 18.08 -11.07 -1.13
C LYS A 542 17.72 -12.11 -0.06
N ALA A 543 17.98 -13.39 -0.32
CA ALA A 543 17.77 -14.46 0.65
C ALA A 543 18.65 -14.28 1.89
N MET A 544 19.91 -13.86 1.74
CA MET A 544 20.81 -13.54 2.87
C MET A 544 20.29 -12.35 3.69
N GLN A 545 19.91 -11.24 3.04
CA GLN A 545 19.38 -10.07 3.74
C GLN A 545 18.09 -10.40 4.52
N ARG A 546 17.22 -11.20 3.95
CA ARG A 546 16.02 -11.69 4.64
C ARG A 546 16.35 -12.62 5.81
N ALA A 547 17.29 -13.56 5.60
CA ALA A 547 17.72 -14.50 6.62
C ALA A 547 18.31 -13.79 7.85
N LEU A 548 19.04 -12.71 7.65
CA LEU A 548 19.59 -11.87 8.72
C LEU A 548 18.52 -11.33 9.66
N ILE A 549 17.35 -10.91 9.17
CA ILE A 549 16.25 -10.43 10.02
C ILE A 549 15.67 -11.59 10.84
N GLN A 550 15.67 -12.81 10.30
CA GLN A 550 15.17 -14.03 10.93
C GLN A 550 16.31 -14.97 11.34
N TYR A 551 17.41 -14.42 11.85
CA TYR A 551 18.66 -15.13 12.15
C TYR A 551 18.51 -16.27 13.16
N ARG A 552 17.50 -16.26 14.03
CA ARG A 552 17.24 -17.33 15.02
C ARG A 552 16.60 -18.58 14.42
N ASP A 553 16.02 -18.50 13.21
CA ASP A 553 15.49 -19.68 12.54
C ASP A 553 16.65 -20.61 12.12
N PRO A 554 16.68 -21.86 12.61
CA PRO A 554 17.74 -22.79 12.26
C PRO A 554 17.93 -23.01 10.75
N LYS A 555 16.86 -22.85 9.97
CA LYS A 555 16.91 -22.98 8.50
C LYS A 555 17.71 -21.87 7.82
N ASN A 556 17.88 -20.73 8.49
CA ASN A 556 18.59 -19.57 7.96
C ASN A 556 20.08 -19.55 8.33
N ARG A 557 20.57 -20.45 9.18
CA ARG A 557 21.93 -20.40 9.74
C ARG A 557 23.03 -20.30 8.70
N GLU A 558 22.96 -21.09 7.64
CA GLU A 558 23.97 -21.08 6.57
C GLU A 558 23.98 -19.76 5.81
N LEU A 559 22.79 -19.25 5.45
CA LEU A 559 22.66 -17.96 4.77
C LEU A 559 23.14 -16.80 5.66
N VAL A 560 22.85 -16.86 6.95
CA VAL A 560 23.30 -15.84 7.91
C VAL A 560 24.82 -15.89 8.06
N ARG A 561 25.44 -17.10 8.15
CA ARG A 561 26.89 -17.25 8.21
C ARG A 561 27.56 -16.66 6.98
N GLU A 562 27.11 -17.06 5.80
CA GLU A 562 27.64 -16.55 4.54
C GLU A 562 27.51 -15.01 4.45
N ALA A 563 26.38 -14.46 4.90
CA ALA A 563 26.16 -13.02 4.94
C ALA A 563 27.15 -12.31 5.88
N LEU A 564 27.39 -12.89 7.06
CA LEU A 564 28.33 -12.34 8.04
C LEU A 564 29.78 -12.41 7.52
N GLU A 565 30.18 -13.52 6.92
CA GLU A 565 31.50 -13.69 6.30
C GLU A 565 31.71 -12.68 5.16
N LYS A 566 30.75 -12.57 4.24
CA LYS A 566 30.80 -11.61 3.11
C LYS A 566 30.79 -10.15 3.55
N SER A 567 30.16 -9.85 4.66
CA SER A 567 30.15 -8.48 5.22
C SER A 567 31.31 -8.18 6.16
N GLY A 568 32.23 -9.16 6.39
CA GLY A 568 33.35 -9.02 7.31
C GLY A 568 32.97 -8.98 8.79
N ARG A 569 31.79 -9.52 9.15
CA ARG A 569 31.23 -9.50 10.52
C ARG A 569 31.23 -10.87 11.17
N THR A 570 32.34 -11.60 11.03
CA THR A 570 32.57 -12.90 11.69
C THR A 570 32.56 -12.80 13.22
N ASP A 571 32.78 -11.60 13.78
CA ASP A 571 32.61 -11.26 15.20
C ASP A 571 31.20 -11.59 15.75
N LEU A 572 30.20 -11.68 14.88
CA LEU A 572 28.82 -12.02 15.23
C LEU A 572 28.51 -13.53 15.17
N ILE A 573 29.53 -14.37 14.86
CA ILE A 573 29.46 -15.83 14.91
C ILE A 573 30.11 -16.30 16.20
N GLY A 574 29.35 -16.90 17.11
CA GLY A 574 29.87 -17.33 18.39
C GLY A 574 28.80 -17.61 19.41
N TYR A 575 29.20 -17.81 20.67
CA TYR A 575 28.30 -18.08 21.79
C TYR A 575 28.06 -16.88 22.70
N GLY A 576 28.69 -15.76 22.40
CA GLY A 576 28.57 -14.54 23.21
C GLY A 576 27.21 -13.84 23.01
N PRO A 577 26.80 -12.96 23.93
CA PRO A 577 25.51 -12.27 23.88
C PRO A 577 25.37 -11.33 22.68
N ARG A 578 26.47 -10.94 22.06
CA ARG A 578 26.48 -10.10 20.85
C ARG A 578 26.37 -10.91 19.55
N CYS A 579 26.57 -12.24 19.61
CA CYS A 579 26.55 -13.08 18.41
C CYS A 579 25.11 -13.33 17.93
N LEU A 580 24.95 -13.45 16.61
CA LEU A 580 23.67 -13.75 15.97
C LEU A 580 23.44 -15.26 15.84
N ILE A 581 24.50 -16.01 15.50
CA ILE A 581 24.44 -17.46 15.30
C ILE A 581 25.65 -18.16 15.96
N PRO A 582 25.51 -19.43 16.36
CA PRO A 582 26.64 -20.22 16.83
C PRO A 582 27.58 -20.58 15.68
N PRO A 583 28.87 -20.89 15.97
CA PRO A 583 29.80 -21.41 14.98
C PRO A 583 29.35 -22.79 14.46
N PRO A 584 29.94 -23.27 13.34
CA PRO A 584 29.68 -24.62 12.81
C PRO A 584 29.89 -25.72 13.84
N ALA A 585 29.12 -26.80 13.71
CA ALA A 585 29.31 -27.96 14.56
C ALA A 585 30.72 -28.56 14.29
N GLY A 586 31.58 -28.54 15.30
CA GLY A 586 32.95 -29.06 15.20
C GLY A 586 34.06 -28.03 15.47
N GLU A 587 33.80 -26.75 15.43
CA GLU A 587 34.75 -25.74 15.92
C GLU A 587 34.79 -25.72 17.44
N LYS A 588 35.96 -25.97 18.03
CA LYS A 588 36.17 -25.96 19.48
C LYS A 588 35.90 -24.55 20.04
N ARG A 589 35.25 -24.50 21.19
CA ARG A 589 35.20 -23.28 22.00
C ARG A 589 36.62 -22.80 22.24
N ASP A 590 36.99 -21.69 21.62
CA ASP A 590 38.25 -21.03 21.98
C ASP A 590 38.10 -20.47 23.39
N SER A 591 38.80 -21.07 24.34
CA SER A 591 38.72 -20.74 25.76
C SER A 591 39.60 -19.55 26.14
N GLY A 592 39.71 -18.58 25.23
CA GLY A 592 40.48 -17.35 25.42
C GLY A 592 39.66 -16.25 26.04
N HIS A 593 39.55 -16.25 27.33
CA HIS A 593 39.56 -15.20 28.35
C HIS A 593 38.85 -15.70 29.62
N ARG A 594 39.53 -16.53 30.32
CA ARG A 594 39.27 -16.80 31.75
C ARG A 594 39.86 -15.63 32.51
N THR A 595 39.09 -14.59 32.77
CA THR A 595 39.39 -13.62 33.82
C THR A 595 39.36 -14.39 35.15
N GLU A 596 40.53 -14.41 35.81
CA GLU A 596 40.69 -14.87 37.18
C GLU A 596 39.67 -14.19 38.09
N ARG A 597 38.68 -14.94 38.50
CA ARG A 597 37.86 -14.62 39.66
C ARG A 597 38.03 -15.72 40.69
N SER A 598 38.93 -15.39 41.62
CA SER A 598 39.18 -15.97 42.95
C SER A 598 38.33 -17.21 43.36
N GLU A 599 39.05 -18.28 43.60
CA GLU A 599 38.70 -19.32 44.54
C GLU A 599 38.46 -18.74 45.93
N LYS A 600 37.21 -18.57 46.32
CA LYS A 600 36.73 -18.55 47.69
C LYS A 600 35.23 -18.65 47.66
N ASN A 601 34.74 -19.88 47.82
CA ASN A 601 33.61 -20.31 48.58
C ASN A 601 33.11 -21.68 48.05
N ARG A 602 33.86 -22.73 48.37
CA ARG A 602 33.32 -24.08 48.50
C ARG A 602 33.22 -24.34 50.00
N ARG A 603 32.01 -24.28 50.51
CA ARG A 603 31.48 -25.08 51.65
C ARG A 603 30.22 -24.41 52.15
N ALA A 604 29.10 -25.01 51.87
CA ALA A 604 28.01 -25.35 52.75
C ALA A 604 26.66 -25.47 52.02
N GLY A 605 25.98 -26.58 52.24
CA GLY A 605 24.53 -26.67 52.28
C GLY A 605 23.83 -27.10 50.98
N GLY A 606 23.69 -28.44 50.83
CA GLY A 606 22.70 -28.98 49.89
C GLY A 606 21.29 -28.85 50.44
N THR A 607 20.35 -28.66 49.56
CA THR A 607 19.01 -29.27 49.60
C THR A 607 18.40 -29.21 48.21
N ALA A 608 17.85 -30.32 47.81
CA ALA A 608 17.18 -30.54 46.55
C ALA A 608 15.93 -29.68 46.40
N PHE A 609 15.74 -29.11 45.24
CA PHE A 609 14.43 -28.64 44.80
C PHE A 609 14.14 -29.16 43.39
N GLU A 610 13.05 -29.89 43.30
CA GLU A 610 12.59 -30.62 42.14
C GLU A 610 12.26 -29.71 40.94
N LYS A 611 12.61 -30.23 39.77
CA LYS A 611 12.22 -29.70 38.48
C LYS A 611 10.72 -29.84 38.24
N SER A 612 10.01 -28.75 38.08
CA SER A 612 8.77 -28.76 37.33
C SER A 612 8.92 -27.94 36.03
N VAL A 613 9.13 -28.65 34.97
CA VAL A 613 9.12 -28.08 33.61
C VAL A 613 7.66 -27.89 33.18
N LYS A 614 7.10 -26.73 33.37
CA LYS A 614 5.85 -26.35 32.70
C LYS A 614 6.17 -25.91 31.26
N LYS A 615 5.85 -26.78 30.31
CA LYS A 615 5.79 -26.43 28.86
C LYS A 615 4.81 -25.28 28.67
N LYS A 616 5.30 -24.11 28.33
CA LYS A 616 4.45 -23.03 27.81
C LYS A 616 3.93 -23.43 26.43
N LYS A 617 2.64 -23.65 26.33
CA LYS A 617 1.91 -23.80 25.07
C LYS A 617 1.95 -22.47 24.31
N THR A 618 2.53 -22.52 23.13
CA THR A 618 2.43 -21.46 22.13
C THR A 618 0.97 -21.30 21.73
N ILE A 619 0.46 -20.07 21.78
CA ILE A 619 -0.89 -19.75 21.29
C ILE A 619 -0.84 -19.81 19.77
N ARG A 620 -1.21 -20.95 19.20
CA ARG A 620 -1.53 -21.12 17.79
C ARG A 620 -2.99 -20.72 17.57
N ASN A 621 -3.19 -19.86 16.56
CA ASN A 621 -4.43 -19.59 15.84
C ASN A 621 -5.68 -20.35 16.30
N ILE A 622 -6.61 -19.64 16.94
CA ILE A 622 -7.98 -20.08 17.18
C ILE A 622 -8.83 -19.75 15.95
N HIS A 623 -8.55 -20.37 14.83
CA HIS A 623 -9.48 -20.48 13.70
C HIS A 623 -9.18 -21.75 12.89
N LYS A 624 -9.33 -22.90 13.55
CA LYS A 624 -9.62 -24.18 12.89
C LYS A 624 -10.25 -25.10 13.92
N LYS A 625 -11.56 -25.21 13.88
CA LYS A 625 -12.45 -26.34 14.11
C LYS A 625 -13.79 -25.87 14.66
N LYS A 626 -14.78 -25.84 13.83
CA LYS A 626 -16.04 -26.59 14.04
C LYS A 626 -16.66 -26.75 12.66
N GLN A 627 -16.95 -27.99 12.41
CA GLN A 627 -17.73 -28.45 11.27
C GLN A 627 -19.07 -27.73 11.21
#